data_b89a8ff800b546d47216c721795573dc
#
_entry.id   b89a8ff800b546d47216c721795573dc
#
_cell.length_a   1.000
_cell.length_b   1.000
_cell.length_c   1.000
_cell.angle_alpha   90.00
_cell.angle_beta   90.00
_cell.angle_gamma   90.00
#
_symmetry.space_group_name_H-M   'P 1'
#
loop_
_entity.id
_entity.type
_entity.pdbx_description
1 polymer ?
#
loop_
_entity_poly.entity_id
_entity_poly.type
_entity_poly.pdbx_seq_one_letter_code
_entity_poly.pdbx_strand_id
1 'polypeptide(L)'
;MIRRATAVGGAALVFIGAGCGAWQRVGSSDTPAAGTTLPHLFDATTMYRSMGFLATGSPLPFVASIRYLRGPSPDSTLALFALSLANSAITFQRSGAEFVAEYRVEATFRGDTGLSAARQIGRDEQVRVRSFQETLRGDESVIFQQFVTLRPGAYTVSVMVRDRNGPAFARTERVDTAPNLWSRPGLARPIPIYQGVGRTQTSVLPALLANPRATLPYGSDTLRFYIEAYGLSGRRLVGRVIDGNDRELWRDTVALRGDANLAAATIVVSPDGLPVGQAELRTTPVDGGDTTRARFLVSFSNQWVITNFEEMLSLLRYFDRWEWVDSLRKASPERRPTVWKAFWKATDPVAITPENEALDDYFRRVQQANVRFPDEGEPGWLTDRGEVLITLGEPDEVLDLSSGLDRSGLRVIRWTYSNERLVLYFQDQSGFSHFKLTPTSRAEYQRVLARVRRSR
;
A
#
# COMPACT_ATOMS: atom_id res chain seq x y z
N MET A 1 -73.72 45.93 2.03
CA MET A 1 -74.49 44.68 1.93
C MET A 1 -73.63 43.56 2.51
N ILE A 2 -73.94 43.22 3.63
CA ILE A 2 -74.01 42.12 4.53
C ILE A 2 -73.92 40.72 3.83
N ARG A 3 -73.02 39.90 4.22
CA ARG A 3 -73.24 38.47 4.57
C ARG A 3 -72.02 37.79 5.21
N ARG A 4 -72.24 37.43 6.34
CA ARG A 4 -71.77 36.56 7.40
C ARG A 4 -71.03 35.31 6.96
N ALA A 5 -69.92 35.06 7.69
CA ALA A 5 -69.12 33.84 7.74
C ALA A 5 -69.69 32.87 8.75
N THR A 6 -69.59 31.63 8.47
CA THR A 6 -69.78 30.54 9.43
C THR A 6 -68.44 29.81 9.67
N ALA A 7 -68.05 29.72 10.91
CA ALA A 7 -66.91 28.95 11.40
C ALA A 7 -67.27 27.47 11.56
N VAL A 8 -66.40 26.61 11.09
CA VAL A 8 -66.41 25.15 11.40
C VAL A 8 -65.12 24.85 12.12
N GLY A 9 -65.27 24.42 13.37
CA GLY A 9 -64.16 23.96 14.19
C GLY A 9 -63.70 22.55 13.77
N GLY A 10 -62.41 22.39 13.58
CA GLY A 10 -61.72 21.10 13.37
C GLY A 10 -60.92 20.75 14.59
N ALA A 11 -61.27 19.65 15.24
CA ALA A 11 -60.52 19.10 16.36
C ALA A 11 -59.17 18.54 15.92
N ALA A 12 -58.08 19.07 16.48
CA ALA A 12 -56.76 18.55 16.31
C ALA A 12 -56.52 17.32 17.19
N LEU A 13 -56.41 16.16 16.58
CA LEU A 13 -55.93 14.93 17.24
C LEU A 13 -54.43 15.03 17.41
N VAL A 14 -53.98 15.19 18.66
CA VAL A 14 -52.56 15.08 19.01
C VAL A 14 -52.19 13.60 19.07
N PHE A 15 -51.46 13.13 18.06
CA PHE A 15 -50.76 11.84 18.15
C PHE A 15 -49.50 12.02 19.00
N ILE A 16 -49.51 11.48 20.20
CA ILE A 16 -48.31 11.29 21.01
C ILE A 16 -47.58 10.08 20.42
N GLY A 17 -46.67 10.34 19.50
CA GLY A 17 -45.70 9.34 19.02
C GLY A 17 -44.70 9.05 20.14
N ALA A 18 -44.74 7.86 20.70
CA ALA A 18 -43.70 7.38 21.59
C ALA A 18 -42.40 7.28 20.77
N GLY A 19 -41.52 8.26 20.90
CA GLY A 19 -40.21 8.25 20.35
C GLY A 19 -39.35 7.20 21.04
N CYS A 20 -39.04 6.11 20.37
CA CYS A 20 -37.89 5.29 20.74
C CYS A 20 -36.65 6.18 20.64
N GLY A 21 -36.17 6.63 21.80
CA GLY A 21 -34.93 7.39 21.88
C GLY A 21 -33.78 6.51 21.35
N ALA A 22 -33.33 6.83 20.13
CA ALA A 22 -32.07 6.28 19.66
C ALA A 22 -30.98 6.75 20.62
N TRP A 23 -30.32 5.81 21.25
CA TRP A 23 -29.16 6.06 22.10
C TRP A 23 -28.08 6.68 21.21
N GLN A 24 -27.93 7.98 21.23
CA GLN A 24 -26.76 8.65 20.65
C GLN A 24 -25.58 8.40 21.58
N ARG A 25 -24.59 7.70 21.06
CA ARG A 25 -23.29 7.57 21.70
C ARG A 25 -22.66 8.95 21.78
N VAL A 26 -22.67 9.58 22.95
CA VAL A 26 -21.93 10.81 23.21
C VAL A 26 -20.47 10.42 23.36
N GLY A 27 -19.61 10.82 22.40
CA GLY A 27 -18.19 10.52 22.38
C GLY A 27 -17.79 9.63 21.21
N SER A 28 -18.15 10.02 19.98
CA SER A 28 -17.46 9.52 18.80
C SER A 28 -16.11 10.23 18.73
N SER A 29 -15.04 9.56 19.17
CA SER A 29 -13.74 9.86 18.59
C SER A 29 -13.87 9.58 17.09
N ASP A 30 -13.42 10.51 16.22
CA ASP A 30 -13.34 10.35 14.77
C ASP A 30 -12.31 9.27 14.35
N THR A 31 -12.12 8.25 15.15
CA THR A 31 -11.30 7.10 14.81
C THR A 31 -12.16 6.19 13.93
N PRO A 32 -11.81 6.00 12.64
CA PRO A 32 -12.52 5.08 11.79
C PRO A 32 -12.61 3.73 12.50
N ALA A 33 -13.79 3.12 12.48
CA ALA A 33 -13.96 1.79 13.07
C ALA A 33 -12.91 0.86 12.43
N ALA A 34 -12.08 0.24 13.26
CA ALA A 34 -10.96 -0.62 12.84
C ALA A 34 -11.37 -1.76 11.88
N GLY A 35 -12.67 -2.00 11.71
CA GLY A 35 -13.23 -3.01 10.82
C GLY A 35 -13.26 -2.66 9.33
N THR A 36 -13.15 -1.38 8.95
CA THR A 36 -13.28 -0.96 7.55
C THR A 36 -11.96 -0.88 6.81
N THR A 37 -10.84 -0.84 7.50
CA THR A 37 -9.51 -0.56 6.93
C THR A 37 -8.68 -1.81 6.64
N LEU A 38 -8.86 -2.88 7.40
CA LEU A 38 -8.05 -4.10 7.29
C LEU A 38 -8.07 -4.83 5.94
N PRO A 39 -9.19 -4.92 5.19
CA PRO A 39 -9.17 -5.49 3.85
C PRO A 39 -8.22 -4.76 2.89
N HIS A 40 -7.94 -3.47 3.14
CA HIS A 40 -7.08 -2.64 2.29
C HIS A 40 -5.61 -2.67 2.68
N LEU A 41 -5.26 -3.11 3.89
CA LEU A 41 -3.88 -3.18 4.38
C LEU A 41 -2.98 -4.03 3.48
N PHE A 42 -3.53 -5.12 2.96
CA PHE A 42 -2.79 -6.10 2.16
C PHE A 42 -3.19 -6.06 0.67
N ASP A 43 -4.21 -5.29 0.33
CA ASP A 43 -4.58 -5.00 -1.06
C ASP A 43 -4.54 -3.49 -1.32
N ALA A 44 -3.38 -3.00 -1.64
CA ALA A 44 -3.15 -1.63 -2.04
C ALA A 44 -3.69 -1.29 -3.45
N THR A 45 -4.32 -2.23 -4.14
CA THR A 45 -4.73 -2.10 -5.55
C THR A 45 -5.60 -0.87 -5.78
N THR A 46 -6.64 -0.70 -4.96
CA THR A 46 -7.58 0.43 -5.08
C THR A 46 -6.85 1.76 -4.87
N MET A 47 -5.96 1.82 -3.89
CA MET A 47 -5.19 3.03 -3.61
C MET A 47 -4.23 3.38 -4.77
N TYR A 48 -3.44 2.42 -5.25
CA TYR A 48 -2.56 2.67 -6.39
C TYR A 48 -3.34 3.07 -7.64
N ARG A 49 -4.50 2.45 -7.90
CA ARG A 49 -5.37 2.86 -9.01
C ARG A 49 -5.87 4.28 -8.86
N SER A 50 -6.28 4.72 -7.67
CA SER A 50 -6.71 6.10 -7.41
C SER A 50 -5.59 7.13 -7.61
N MET A 51 -4.33 6.72 -7.38
CA MET A 51 -3.15 7.53 -7.66
C MET A 51 -2.77 7.55 -9.15
N GLY A 52 -3.44 6.75 -10.00
CA GLY A 52 -3.19 6.68 -11.43
C GLY A 52 -2.13 5.65 -11.83
N PHE A 53 -1.95 4.58 -11.07
CA PHE A 53 -1.14 3.43 -11.42
C PHE A 53 -1.98 2.30 -12.00
N LEU A 54 -1.36 1.38 -12.72
CA LEU A 54 -1.93 0.10 -13.11
C LEU A 54 -1.59 -0.90 -12.00
N ALA A 55 -2.59 -1.41 -11.30
CA ALA A 55 -2.36 -2.30 -10.17
C ALA A 55 -3.34 -3.47 -10.18
N THR A 56 -2.88 -4.63 -9.70
CA THR A 56 -3.68 -5.85 -9.51
C THR A 56 -3.47 -6.38 -8.10
N GLY A 57 -4.49 -7.07 -7.57
CA GLY A 57 -4.40 -7.88 -6.35
C GLY A 57 -4.14 -9.35 -6.66
N SER A 58 -4.50 -10.23 -5.71
CA SER A 58 -4.41 -11.68 -5.90
C SER A 58 -5.07 -12.14 -7.21
N PRO A 59 -4.59 -13.21 -7.88
CA PRO A 59 -3.53 -14.13 -7.42
C PRO A 59 -2.10 -13.69 -7.72
N LEU A 60 -1.87 -12.63 -8.51
CA LEU A 60 -0.54 -12.12 -8.85
C LEU A 60 -0.53 -10.60 -8.73
N PRO A 61 -0.25 -10.06 -7.51
CA PRO A 61 -0.22 -8.63 -7.28
C PRO A 61 0.99 -7.96 -7.93
N PHE A 62 0.73 -6.90 -8.71
CA PHE A 62 1.76 -6.03 -9.25
C PHE A 62 1.31 -4.57 -9.27
N VAL A 63 2.26 -3.66 -9.34
CA VAL A 63 2.02 -2.23 -9.59
C VAL A 63 2.86 -1.80 -10.78
N ALA A 64 2.22 -1.14 -11.75
CA ALA A 64 2.91 -0.60 -12.91
C ALA A 64 2.58 0.88 -13.11
N SER A 65 3.56 1.61 -13.64
CA SER A 65 3.46 3.02 -13.96
C SER A 65 3.89 3.29 -15.39
N ILE A 66 3.33 4.34 -15.98
CA ILE A 66 3.75 4.86 -17.28
C ILE A 66 4.12 6.32 -17.09
N ARG A 67 5.30 6.69 -17.53
CA ARG A 67 5.81 8.06 -17.45
C ARG A 67 6.29 8.49 -18.83
N TYR A 68 6.16 9.78 -19.13
CA TYR A 68 6.38 10.27 -20.47
C TYR A 68 7.48 11.31 -20.49
N LEU A 69 8.39 11.17 -21.46
CA LEU A 69 9.43 12.11 -21.81
C LEU A 69 9.31 12.50 -23.29
N ARG A 70 9.97 13.57 -23.71
CA ARG A 70 10.03 13.95 -25.13
C ARG A 70 10.68 12.83 -25.92
N GLY A 71 10.07 12.40 -27.02
CA GLY A 71 10.62 11.40 -27.93
C GLY A 71 11.72 11.95 -28.80
N PRO A 72 12.34 11.11 -29.64
CA PRO A 72 13.46 11.53 -30.52
C PRO A 72 13.03 12.47 -31.66
N SER A 73 11.77 12.51 -32.03
CA SER A 73 11.19 13.34 -33.09
C SER A 73 9.97 14.12 -32.65
N PRO A 74 9.58 15.22 -33.33
CA PRO A 74 8.46 16.08 -32.97
C PRO A 74 7.10 15.36 -32.90
N ASP A 75 6.93 14.25 -33.59
CA ASP A 75 5.74 13.42 -33.62
C ASP A 75 5.80 12.23 -32.65
N SER A 76 6.78 12.23 -31.75
CA SER A 76 7.01 11.11 -30.84
C SER A 76 7.10 11.52 -29.38
N THR A 77 6.64 10.61 -28.52
CA THR A 77 6.73 10.67 -27.07
C THR A 77 7.37 9.37 -26.59
N LEU A 78 8.35 9.48 -25.70
CA LEU A 78 9.03 8.34 -25.10
C LEU A 78 8.29 7.96 -23.82
N ALA A 79 7.65 6.80 -23.80
CA ALA A 79 6.99 6.24 -22.62
C ALA A 79 7.98 5.34 -21.87
N LEU A 80 8.18 5.58 -20.58
CA LEU A 80 8.82 4.65 -19.66
C LEU A 80 7.73 3.83 -19.02
N PHE A 81 7.60 2.58 -19.41
CA PHE A 81 6.81 1.57 -18.71
C PHE A 81 7.67 0.93 -17.62
N ALA A 82 7.21 0.93 -16.40
CA ALA A 82 7.87 0.28 -15.26
C ALA A 82 6.86 -0.48 -14.42
N LEU A 83 7.23 -1.68 -13.99
CA LEU A 83 6.39 -2.59 -13.21
C LEU A 83 7.20 -3.15 -12.05
N SER A 84 6.56 -3.31 -10.92
CA SER A 84 7.11 -4.00 -9.76
C SER A 84 6.19 -5.10 -9.26
N LEU A 85 6.79 -6.19 -8.82
CA LEU A 85 6.13 -7.27 -8.10
C LEU A 85 7.03 -7.79 -6.98
N ALA A 86 6.43 -8.48 -6.03
CA ALA A 86 7.16 -9.12 -4.94
C ALA A 86 7.63 -10.52 -5.33
N ASN A 87 8.73 -11.01 -4.76
CA ASN A 87 9.16 -12.40 -4.94
C ASN A 87 8.05 -13.39 -4.51
N SER A 88 7.37 -13.11 -3.41
CA SER A 88 6.26 -13.94 -2.92
C SER A 88 5.05 -14.05 -3.87
N ALA A 89 5.01 -13.22 -4.92
CA ALA A 89 3.94 -13.23 -5.92
C ALA A 89 4.18 -14.22 -7.07
N ILE A 90 5.39 -14.78 -7.18
CA ILE A 90 5.79 -15.71 -8.26
C ILE A 90 6.33 -17.02 -7.66
N THR A 91 6.23 -18.10 -8.44
CA THR A 91 6.62 -19.44 -7.99
C THR A 91 8.09 -19.68 -8.26
N PHE A 92 8.86 -19.93 -7.19
CA PHE A 92 10.26 -20.31 -7.28
C PHE A 92 10.42 -21.83 -7.32
N GLN A 93 11.31 -22.31 -8.17
CA GLN A 93 11.75 -23.70 -8.23
C GLN A 93 13.22 -23.80 -7.83
N ARG A 94 13.56 -24.85 -7.11
CA ARG A 94 14.95 -25.08 -6.73
C ARG A 94 15.77 -25.52 -7.96
N SER A 95 16.87 -24.83 -8.21
CA SER A 95 17.82 -25.14 -9.29
C SER A 95 19.24 -25.18 -8.72
N GLY A 96 19.68 -26.39 -8.34
CA GLY A 96 20.95 -26.57 -7.64
C GLY A 96 20.99 -25.91 -6.28
N ALA A 97 21.89 -24.93 -6.11
CA ALA A 97 22.04 -24.15 -4.87
C ALA A 97 21.17 -22.89 -4.80
N GLU A 98 20.45 -22.55 -5.88
CA GLU A 98 19.64 -21.36 -6.00
C GLU A 98 18.15 -21.70 -6.16
N PHE A 99 17.32 -20.68 -6.01
CA PHE A 99 15.90 -20.72 -6.35
C PHE A 99 15.66 -19.80 -7.54
N VAL A 100 14.92 -20.26 -8.54
CA VAL A 100 14.68 -19.57 -9.81
C VAL A 100 13.20 -19.47 -10.05
N ALA A 101 12.73 -18.26 -10.34
CA ALA A 101 11.38 -17.99 -10.82
C ALA A 101 11.45 -17.42 -12.24
N GLU A 102 10.51 -17.83 -13.08
CA GLU A 102 10.33 -17.31 -14.42
C GLU A 102 8.95 -16.68 -14.54
N TYR A 103 8.89 -15.50 -15.12
CA TYR A 103 7.64 -14.80 -15.35
C TYR A 103 7.66 -14.07 -16.68
N ARG A 104 6.47 -13.83 -17.24
CA ARG A 104 6.30 -13.06 -18.47
C ARG A 104 5.55 -11.78 -18.20
N VAL A 105 6.10 -10.65 -18.67
CA VAL A 105 5.41 -9.35 -18.70
C VAL A 105 5.02 -9.04 -20.14
N GLU A 106 3.77 -8.63 -20.34
CA GLU A 106 3.28 -8.10 -21.60
C GLU A 106 2.59 -6.75 -21.34
N ALA A 107 2.92 -5.75 -22.14
CA ALA A 107 2.18 -4.49 -22.16
C ALA A 107 1.86 -4.12 -23.61
N THR A 108 0.58 -3.81 -23.85
CA THR A 108 0.09 -3.43 -25.17
C THR A 108 -0.47 -2.01 -25.10
N PHE A 109 -0.01 -1.16 -26.01
CA PHE A 109 -0.48 0.21 -26.19
C PHE A 109 -1.29 0.25 -27.48
N ARG A 110 -2.60 0.32 -27.41
CA ARG A 110 -3.52 0.38 -28.56
C ARG A 110 -4.09 1.79 -28.66
N GLY A 111 -3.77 2.48 -29.75
CA GLY A 111 -4.29 3.83 -30.01
C GLY A 111 -5.77 3.79 -30.39
N ASP A 112 -6.54 4.78 -29.94
CA ASP A 112 -7.98 4.88 -30.17
C ASP A 112 -8.35 5.21 -31.62
N THR A 113 -7.45 5.86 -32.32
CA THR A 113 -7.70 6.31 -33.69
C THR A 113 -7.00 5.42 -34.70
N GLY A 114 -7.41 4.28 -35.03
CA GLY A 114 -6.91 3.36 -36.08
C GLY A 114 -5.62 3.68 -36.86
N LEU A 115 -5.10 4.91 -36.72
CA LEU A 115 -3.89 5.43 -37.35
C LEU A 115 -2.58 5.08 -36.63
N SER A 116 -2.67 4.60 -35.38
CA SER A 116 -1.49 4.18 -34.61
C SER A 116 -1.46 2.66 -34.51
N ALA A 117 -0.47 2.05 -35.12
CA ALA A 117 -0.22 0.62 -34.94
C ALA A 117 -0.05 0.30 -33.45
N ALA A 118 -0.69 -0.76 -32.96
CA ALA A 118 -0.52 -1.22 -31.60
C ALA A 118 0.97 -1.46 -31.31
N ARG A 119 1.47 -0.93 -30.21
CA ARG A 119 2.81 -1.23 -29.72
C ARG A 119 2.71 -2.27 -28.61
N GLN A 120 3.40 -3.36 -28.77
CA GLN A 120 3.48 -4.42 -27.80
C GLN A 120 4.90 -4.59 -27.33
N ILE A 121 5.07 -4.69 -26.03
CA ILE A 121 6.29 -5.17 -25.39
C ILE A 121 5.94 -6.48 -24.71
N GLY A 122 6.82 -7.46 -24.83
CA GLY A 122 6.64 -8.76 -24.17
C GLY A 122 8.01 -9.36 -23.94
N ARG A 123 8.27 -9.74 -22.68
CA ARG A 123 9.54 -10.32 -22.31
C ARG A 123 9.33 -11.39 -21.24
N ASP A 124 10.04 -12.50 -21.40
CA ASP A 124 10.24 -13.49 -20.37
C ASP A 124 11.44 -13.07 -19.53
N GLU A 125 11.25 -13.00 -18.22
CA GLU A 125 12.24 -12.58 -17.25
C GLU A 125 12.49 -13.68 -16.23
N GLN A 126 13.67 -13.70 -15.64
CA GLN A 126 14.07 -14.68 -14.65
C GLN A 126 14.60 -13.98 -13.40
N VAL A 127 14.14 -14.44 -12.24
CA VAL A 127 14.64 -14.01 -10.93
C VAL A 127 15.40 -15.18 -10.29
N ARG A 128 16.57 -14.90 -9.77
CA ARG A 128 17.40 -15.86 -9.05
C ARG A 128 17.67 -15.36 -7.65
N VAL A 129 17.44 -16.21 -6.66
CA VAL A 129 17.73 -15.92 -5.26
C VAL A 129 18.48 -17.08 -4.61
N ARG A 130 19.24 -16.80 -3.57
CA ARG A 130 20.14 -17.79 -2.96
C ARG A 130 19.50 -18.53 -1.82
N SER A 131 18.49 -18.00 -1.19
CA SER A 131 17.85 -18.60 -0.03
C SER A 131 16.33 -18.74 -0.22
N PHE A 132 15.75 -19.71 0.47
CA PHE A 132 14.30 -19.88 0.52
C PHE A 132 13.61 -18.65 1.15
N GLN A 133 14.24 -18.01 2.12
CA GLN A 133 13.73 -16.80 2.75
C GLN A 133 13.50 -15.67 1.72
N GLU A 134 14.45 -15.48 0.79
CA GLU A 134 14.32 -14.47 -0.26
C GLU A 134 13.12 -14.73 -1.21
N THR A 135 12.69 -15.98 -1.39
CA THR A 135 11.51 -16.31 -2.20
C THR A 135 10.21 -15.81 -1.57
N LEU A 136 10.19 -15.65 -0.25
CA LEU A 136 9.03 -15.22 0.53
C LEU A 136 8.91 -13.70 0.67
N ARG A 137 9.88 -12.95 0.15
CA ARG A 137 9.89 -11.49 0.25
C ARG A 137 8.62 -10.89 -0.38
N GLY A 138 7.92 -10.09 0.39
CA GLY A 138 6.70 -9.40 -0.02
C GLY A 138 6.92 -7.96 -0.46
N ASP A 139 8.15 -7.43 -0.29
CA ASP A 139 8.56 -6.10 -0.71
C ASP A 139 8.69 -5.97 -2.25
N GLU A 140 9.07 -4.79 -2.74
CA GLU A 140 9.35 -4.56 -4.14
C GLU A 140 10.69 -5.19 -4.54
N SER A 141 10.68 -6.51 -4.78
CA SER A 141 11.88 -7.29 -5.05
C SER A 141 12.23 -7.36 -6.53
N VAL A 142 11.23 -7.25 -7.41
CA VAL A 142 11.39 -7.38 -8.85
C VAL A 142 10.90 -6.14 -9.56
N ILE A 143 11.79 -5.53 -10.35
CA ILE A 143 11.46 -4.37 -11.18
C ILE A 143 11.71 -4.73 -12.65
N PHE A 144 10.65 -4.62 -13.45
CA PHE A 144 10.73 -4.66 -14.90
C PHE A 144 10.54 -3.25 -15.45
N GLN A 145 11.37 -2.82 -16.38
CA GLN A 145 11.18 -1.54 -17.05
C GLN A 145 11.60 -1.58 -18.52
N GLN A 146 10.88 -0.82 -19.36
CA GLN A 146 11.19 -0.67 -20.77
C GLN A 146 10.72 0.67 -21.31
N PHE A 147 11.52 1.27 -22.20
CA PHE A 147 11.13 2.44 -22.96
C PHE A 147 10.41 2.04 -24.25
N VAL A 148 9.35 2.79 -24.57
CA VAL A 148 8.55 2.60 -25.79
C VAL A 148 8.32 3.96 -26.45
N THR A 149 8.62 4.07 -27.72
CA THR A 149 8.28 5.27 -28.49
C THR A 149 6.87 5.19 -29.02
N LEU A 150 6.04 6.17 -28.68
CA LEU A 150 4.64 6.29 -29.06
C LEU A 150 4.42 7.60 -29.85
N ARG A 151 3.38 7.68 -30.67
CA ARG A 151 2.84 8.96 -31.12
C ARG A 151 2.03 9.62 -30.00
N PRO A 152 1.99 10.96 -29.91
CA PRO A 152 1.07 11.63 -29.00
C PRO A 152 -0.39 11.23 -29.29
N GLY A 153 -1.18 10.98 -28.24
CA GLY A 153 -2.58 10.57 -28.37
C GLY A 153 -3.07 9.69 -27.22
N ALA A 154 -4.35 9.33 -27.29
CA ALA A 154 -4.98 8.42 -26.33
C ALA A 154 -4.67 6.96 -26.67
N TYR A 155 -4.42 6.16 -25.65
CA TYR A 155 -4.12 4.74 -25.73
C TYR A 155 -4.89 3.96 -24.68
N THR A 156 -5.47 2.83 -25.09
CA THR A 156 -5.83 1.77 -24.16
C THR A 156 -4.58 0.95 -23.86
N VAL A 157 -4.12 1.00 -22.63
CA VAL A 157 -2.93 0.26 -22.17
C VAL A 157 -3.38 -0.95 -21.38
N SER A 158 -3.04 -2.13 -21.87
CA SER A 158 -3.30 -3.42 -21.21
C SER A 158 -1.97 -4.00 -20.73
N VAL A 159 -1.89 -4.38 -19.47
CA VAL A 159 -0.71 -5.02 -18.86
C VAL A 159 -1.11 -6.39 -18.35
N MET A 160 -0.33 -7.40 -18.68
CA MET A 160 -0.47 -8.77 -18.21
C MET A 160 0.85 -9.26 -17.63
N VAL A 161 0.78 -9.90 -16.47
CA VAL A 161 1.89 -10.67 -15.89
C VAL A 161 1.44 -12.10 -15.70
N ARG A 162 2.30 -13.05 -16.08
CA ARG A 162 2.07 -14.48 -15.94
C ARG A 162 3.26 -15.13 -15.26
N ASP A 163 3.02 -15.86 -14.22
CA ASP A 163 3.97 -16.80 -13.63
C ASP A 163 4.19 -17.98 -14.60
N ARG A 164 5.43 -18.30 -14.91
CA ARG A 164 5.79 -19.40 -15.81
C ARG A 164 5.99 -20.72 -15.06
N ASN A 165 6.26 -20.66 -13.78
CA ASN A 165 6.47 -21.82 -12.92
C ASN A 165 5.19 -22.19 -12.15
N GLY A 166 4.15 -21.35 -12.21
CA GLY A 166 2.89 -21.53 -11.53
C GLY A 166 1.66 -21.15 -12.39
N PRO A 167 0.45 -21.37 -11.87
CA PRO A 167 -0.78 -21.06 -12.60
C PRO A 167 -1.17 -19.58 -12.53
N ALA A 168 -0.48 -18.78 -11.70
CA ALA A 168 -0.90 -17.41 -11.42
C ALA A 168 -0.69 -16.48 -12.61
N PHE A 169 -1.70 -15.66 -12.89
CA PHE A 169 -1.61 -14.56 -13.83
C PHE A 169 -2.53 -13.43 -13.38
N ALA A 170 -2.19 -12.22 -13.79
CA ALA A 170 -3.04 -11.06 -13.58
C ALA A 170 -3.00 -10.13 -14.79
N ARG A 171 -4.12 -9.46 -15.06
CA ARG A 171 -4.26 -8.48 -16.13
C ARG A 171 -4.99 -7.25 -15.63
N THR A 172 -4.54 -6.09 -16.06
CA THR A 172 -5.24 -4.82 -15.85
C THR A 172 -5.20 -3.98 -17.12
N GLU A 173 -6.15 -3.07 -17.25
CA GLU A 173 -6.27 -2.21 -18.41
C GLU A 173 -6.67 -0.81 -17.98
N ARG A 174 -6.15 0.21 -18.67
CA ARG A 174 -6.49 1.61 -18.44
C ARG A 174 -6.31 2.43 -19.69
N VAL A 175 -7.15 3.46 -19.86
CA VAL A 175 -6.90 4.52 -20.83
C VAL A 175 -5.87 5.50 -20.29
N ASP A 176 -4.85 5.81 -21.08
CA ASP A 176 -3.82 6.79 -20.77
C ASP A 176 -3.54 7.68 -22.00
N THR A 177 -3.02 8.86 -21.79
CA THR A 177 -2.72 9.80 -22.87
C THR A 177 -1.23 10.08 -22.94
N ALA A 178 -0.59 9.70 -24.05
CA ALA A 178 0.77 10.11 -24.38
C ALA A 178 0.75 11.59 -24.77
N PRO A 179 1.37 12.49 -23.98
CA PRO A 179 1.31 13.92 -24.23
C PRO A 179 2.20 14.31 -25.43
N ASN A 180 1.82 15.35 -26.16
CA ASN A 180 2.73 15.99 -27.12
C ASN A 180 3.67 16.97 -26.38
N LEU A 181 4.84 16.50 -26.00
CA LEU A 181 5.84 17.30 -25.30
C LEU A 181 6.67 18.21 -26.23
N TRP A 182 6.44 18.13 -27.54
CA TRP A 182 7.09 19.01 -28.53
C TRP A 182 6.26 20.25 -28.85
N SER A 183 4.96 20.24 -28.55
CA SER A 183 4.03 21.29 -28.95
C SER A 183 4.33 22.67 -28.34
N ARG A 184 4.95 22.69 -27.16
CA ARG A 184 5.30 23.94 -26.43
C ARG A 184 6.45 23.70 -25.45
N PRO A 185 7.15 24.77 -25.02
CA PRO A 185 8.05 24.69 -23.87
C PRO A 185 7.33 24.22 -22.62
N GLY A 186 8.02 23.46 -21.76
CA GLY A 186 7.42 22.99 -20.53
C GLY A 186 8.22 21.92 -19.80
N LEU A 187 7.62 21.33 -18.79
CA LEU A 187 8.20 20.28 -17.98
C LEU A 187 7.53 18.92 -18.29
N ALA A 188 8.33 17.86 -18.34
CA ALA A 188 7.80 16.52 -18.18
C ALA A 188 7.27 16.33 -16.75
N ARG A 189 6.32 15.41 -16.58
CA ARG A 189 5.88 15.02 -15.21
C ARG A 189 7.04 14.37 -14.48
N PRO A 190 7.27 14.67 -13.19
CA PRO A 190 8.32 14.06 -12.40
C PRO A 190 8.21 12.54 -12.38
N ILE A 191 9.33 11.86 -12.59
CA ILE A 191 9.44 10.40 -12.60
C ILE A 191 10.07 9.95 -11.29
N PRO A 192 9.36 9.20 -10.41
CA PRO A 192 9.97 8.62 -9.24
C PRO A 192 11.03 7.60 -9.64
N ILE A 193 12.24 7.72 -9.09
CA ILE A 193 13.38 6.85 -9.39
C ILE A 193 14.09 6.42 -8.11
N TYR A 194 14.70 5.24 -8.14
CA TYR A 194 15.69 4.83 -7.15
C TYR A 194 17.03 5.48 -7.41
N GLN A 195 17.46 5.43 -8.68
CA GLN A 195 18.71 6.05 -9.14
C GLN A 195 18.65 6.34 -10.63
N GLY A 196 19.55 7.18 -11.11
CA GLY A 196 19.70 7.37 -12.55
C GLY A 196 20.51 8.58 -12.94
N VAL A 197 20.87 8.58 -14.23
CA VAL A 197 21.54 9.67 -14.91
C VAL A 197 20.65 10.13 -16.06
N GLY A 198 20.43 11.44 -16.13
CA GLY A 198 19.68 12.06 -17.20
C GLY A 198 20.41 11.97 -18.55
N ARG A 199 19.68 12.23 -19.61
CA ARG A 199 20.20 12.32 -20.98
C ARG A 199 20.43 13.77 -21.36
N THR A 200 21.33 13.97 -22.32
CA THR A 200 21.66 15.29 -22.87
C THR A 200 20.98 15.57 -24.22
N GLN A 201 20.42 14.53 -24.86
CA GLN A 201 19.71 14.61 -26.15
C GLN A 201 18.47 13.72 -26.12
N THR A 202 17.40 14.15 -26.80
CA THR A 202 16.13 13.41 -26.87
C THR A 202 16.25 12.08 -27.65
N SER A 203 17.26 11.94 -28.50
CA SER A 203 17.56 10.70 -29.24
C SER A 203 18.22 9.60 -28.39
N VAL A 204 18.73 9.95 -27.21
CA VAL A 204 19.36 9.02 -26.28
C VAL A 204 18.35 8.64 -25.19
N LEU A 205 18.39 7.39 -24.75
CA LEU A 205 17.57 6.96 -23.60
C LEU A 205 18.24 7.39 -22.28
N PRO A 206 17.49 7.90 -21.31
CA PRO A 206 18.04 8.17 -19.98
C PRO A 206 18.33 6.84 -19.25
N ALA A 207 19.42 6.80 -18.49
CA ALA A 207 19.77 5.65 -17.65
C ALA A 207 19.09 5.79 -16.29
N LEU A 208 17.83 5.41 -16.18
CA LEU A 208 17.01 5.52 -14.97
C LEU A 208 16.63 4.13 -14.45
N LEU A 209 16.68 3.95 -13.14
CA LEU A 209 15.97 2.87 -12.46
C LEU A 209 14.72 3.48 -11.81
N ALA A 210 13.56 3.22 -12.42
CA ALA A 210 12.28 3.74 -11.95
C ALA A 210 11.89 3.15 -10.59
N ASN A 211 11.17 3.94 -9.79
CA ASN A 211 10.40 3.46 -8.66
C ASN A 211 8.93 3.32 -9.12
N PRO A 212 8.49 2.13 -9.56
CA PRO A 212 7.17 1.95 -10.17
C PRO A 212 6.02 2.24 -9.22
N ARG A 213 6.21 2.03 -7.92
CA ARG A 213 5.19 2.28 -6.88
C ARG A 213 5.16 3.72 -6.42
N ALA A 214 6.22 4.49 -6.69
CA ALA A 214 6.38 5.84 -6.14
C ALA A 214 6.16 5.85 -4.61
N THR A 215 6.77 4.91 -3.89
CA THR A 215 6.65 4.80 -2.45
C THR A 215 7.91 5.31 -1.77
N LEU A 216 7.71 6.10 -0.73
CA LEU A 216 8.74 6.59 0.20
C LEU A 216 8.54 5.88 1.54
N PRO A 217 9.52 5.09 2.03
CA PRO A 217 9.44 4.50 3.35
C PRO A 217 9.46 5.56 4.45
N TYR A 218 8.51 5.49 5.39
CA TYR A 218 8.34 6.45 6.47
C TYR A 218 9.56 6.51 7.40
N GLY A 219 10.10 7.71 7.58
CA GLY A 219 11.23 7.95 8.48
C GLY A 219 12.56 7.35 8.02
N SER A 220 12.66 6.81 6.80
CA SER A 220 13.89 6.18 6.33
C SER A 220 14.55 6.96 5.18
N ASP A 221 14.53 6.45 3.99
CA ASP A 221 15.28 6.96 2.84
C ASP A 221 14.64 8.19 2.18
N THR A 222 15.31 8.72 1.15
CA THR A 222 14.82 9.82 0.33
C THR A 222 14.12 9.29 -0.92
N LEU A 223 13.07 9.97 -1.38
CA LEU A 223 12.46 9.73 -2.67
C LEU A 223 13.02 10.70 -3.70
N ARG A 224 13.49 10.18 -4.82
CA ARG A 224 14.06 10.96 -5.91
C ARG A 224 13.08 11.05 -7.06
N PHE A 225 13.00 12.25 -7.65
CA PHE A 225 12.19 12.51 -8.84
C PHE A 225 13.06 13.07 -9.94
N TYR A 226 13.17 12.36 -11.04
CA TYR A 226 13.79 12.84 -12.26
C TYR A 226 12.82 13.69 -13.07
N ILE A 227 13.29 14.83 -13.59
CA ILE A 227 12.48 15.78 -14.34
C ILE A 227 13.26 16.26 -15.55
N GLU A 228 12.60 16.33 -16.70
CA GLU A 228 13.11 17.00 -17.88
C GLU A 228 12.33 18.28 -18.17
N ALA A 229 13.05 19.28 -18.63
CA ALA A 229 12.55 20.58 -19.07
C ALA A 229 12.91 20.82 -20.52
N TYR A 230 11.98 21.38 -21.28
CA TYR A 230 12.11 21.57 -22.70
C TYR A 230 11.77 23.01 -23.09
N GLY A 231 12.70 23.69 -23.81
CA GLY A 231 12.47 25.03 -24.32
C GLY A 231 12.31 26.12 -23.24
N LEU A 232 12.76 25.84 -22.00
CA LEU A 232 12.68 26.81 -20.92
C LEU A 232 13.93 27.69 -20.88
N SER A 233 13.71 29.00 -20.75
CA SER A 233 14.77 30.00 -20.53
C SER A 233 15.32 29.96 -19.10
N GLY A 234 14.44 29.69 -18.11
CA GLY A 234 14.76 29.57 -16.70
C GLY A 234 15.46 28.25 -16.39
N ARG A 235 16.44 28.31 -15.48
CA ARG A 235 17.27 27.15 -15.13
C ARG A 235 17.09 26.65 -13.71
N ARG A 236 15.98 27.02 -13.06
CA ARG A 236 15.65 26.60 -11.70
C ARG A 236 14.20 26.18 -11.58
N LEU A 237 13.97 25.12 -10.82
CA LEU A 237 12.64 24.60 -10.50
C LEU A 237 12.39 24.69 -9.00
N VAL A 238 11.20 25.09 -8.63
CA VAL A 238 10.66 24.91 -7.26
C VAL A 238 9.90 23.60 -7.20
N GLY A 239 10.34 22.70 -6.32
CA GLY A 239 9.60 21.52 -5.91
C GLY A 239 8.88 21.80 -4.60
N ARG A 240 7.59 21.44 -4.53
CA ARG A 240 6.77 21.53 -3.31
C ARG A 240 6.05 20.21 -3.10
N VAL A 241 6.11 19.66 -1.89
CA VAL A 241 5.30 18.52 -1.51
C VAL A 241 4.06 19.02 -0.78
N ILE A 242 2.90 18.57 -1.26
CA ILE A 242 1.60 18.99 -0.78
C ILE A 242 0.86 17.74 -0.28
N ASP A 243 0.18 17.83 0.86
CA ASP A 243 -0.70 16.78 1.36
C ASP A 243 -2.10 16.80 0.71
N GLY A 244 -2.97 15.86 1.11
CA GLY A 244 -4.34 15.77 0.62
C GLY A 244 -5.23 16.97 0.96
N ASN A 245 -4.78 17.86 1.86
CA ASN A 245 -5.49 19.08 2.28
C ASN A 245 -4.87 20.35 1.69
N ASP A 246 -4.05 20.23 0.63
CA ASP A 246 -3.32 21.33 -0.01
C ASP A 246 -2.31 22.05 0.93
N ARG A 247 -1.93 21.47 2.05
CA ARG A 247 -0.91 22.02 2.93
C ARG A 247 0.49 21.69 2.39
N GLU A 248 1.35 22.71 2.28
CA GLU A 248 2.76 22.52 1.91
C GLU A 248 3.52 21.89 3.07
N LEU A 249 4.12 20.74 2.82
CA LEU A 249 4.89 19.95 3.79
C LEU A 249 6.39 20.13 3.62
N TRP A 250 6.82 20.36 2.38
CA TRP A 250 8.23 20.45 2.02
C TRP A 250 8.42 21.33 0.78
N ARG A 251 9.54 22.02 0.70
CA ARG A 251 9.93 22.84 -0.46
C ARG A 251 11.43 22.80 -0.66
N ASP A 252 11.85 22.75 -1.93
CA ASP A 252 13.25 22.95 -2.33
C ASP A 252 13.30 23.59 -3.72
N THR A 253 14.47 24.12 -4.06
CA THR A 253 14.72 24.72 -5.37
C THR A 253 15.98 24.11 -5.98
N VAL A 254 15.82 23.45 -7.13
CA VAL A 254 16.89 22.76 -7.83
C VAL A 254 17.26 23.45 -9.14
N ALA A 255 18.54 23.34 -9.52
CA ALA A 255 19.01 23.82 -10.81
C ALA A 255 18.79 22.76 -11.90
N LEU A 256 18.31 23.21 -13.06
CA LEU A 256 18.28 22.43 -14.30
C LEU A 256 19.69 22.41 -14.93
N ARG A 257 20.12 21.24 -15.33
CA ARG A 257 21.42 21.05 -16.04
C ARG A 257 21.14 20.61 -17.48
N GLY A 258 21.76 21.25 -18.43
CA GLY A 258 21.57 21.01 -19.87
C GLY A 258 21.44 22.32 -20.64
N ASP A 259 20.88 22.24 -21.82
CA ASP A 259 20.62 23.40 -22.70
C ASP A 259 19.13 23.78 -22.76
N ALA A 260 18.77 24.71 -23.62
CA ALA A 260 17.39 25.16 -23.80
C ALA A 260 16.49 24.06 -24.40
N ASN A 261 17.04 23.14 -25.20
CA ASN A 261 16.26 22.09 -25.85
C ASN A 261 15.90 20.96 -24.86
N LEU A 262 16.88 20.63 -24.01
CA LEU A 262 16.73 19.59 -22.98
C LEU A 262 17.61 19.94 -21.77
N ALA A 263 16.95 20.23 -20.67
CA ALA A 263 17.61 20.32 -19.37
C ALA A 263 16.93 19.34 -18.40
N ALA A 264 17.69 18.86 -17.43
CA ALA A 264 17.18 17.90 -16.46
C ALA A 264 17.60 18.25 -15.03
N ALA A 265 16.81 17.81 -14.07
CA ALA A 265 17.11 17.87 -12.64
C ALA A 265 16.64 16.61 -11.92
N THR A 266 17.22 16.37 -10.75
CA THR A 266 16.68 15.41 -9.78
C THR A 266 16.32 16.15 -8.51
N ILE A 267 15.04 16.07 -8.12
CA ILE A 267 14.56 16.56 -6.84
C ILE A 267 14.66 15.40 -5.85
N VAL A 268 15.23 15.68 -4.68
CA VAL A 268 15.39 14.71 -3.60
C VAL A 268 14.48 15.14 -2.45
N VAL A 269 13.41 14.40 -2.25
CA VAL A 269 12.45 14.66 -1.17
C VAL A 269 12.88 13.91 0.08
N SER A 270 13.14 14.66 1.19
CA SER A 270 13.41 14.06 2.49
C SER A 270 12.14 13.49 3.12
N PRO A 271 12.21 12.35 3.83
CA PRO A 271 11.09 11.82 4.60
C PRO A 271 10.78 12.67 5.85
N ASP A 272 11.69 13.57 6.24
CA ASP A 272 11.57 14.36 7.47
C ASP A 272 10.33 15.28 7.40
N GLY A 273 9.46 15.15 8.41
CA GLY A 273 8.24 15.96 8.50
C GLY A 273 7.10 15.52 7.57
N LEU A 274 7.30 14.51 6.72
CA LEU A 274 6.22 13.99 5.89
C LEU A 274 5.34 13.02 6.70
N PRO A 275 4.02 13.25 6.78
CA PRO A 275 3.09 12.30 7.38
C PRO A 275 2.93 11.07 6.49
N VAL A 276 2.52 9.95 7.08
CA VAL A 276 2.10 8.76 6.35
C VAL A 276 0.86 9.07 5.51
N GLY A 277 0.81 8.55 4.30
CA GLY A 277 -0.31 8.71 3.38
C GLY A 277 0.09 9.20 2.00
N GLN A 278 -0.90 9.60 1.23
CA GLN A 278 -0.68 10.15 -0.12
C GLN A 278 -0.16 11.58 -0.06
N ALA A 279 0.83 11.86 -0.90
CA ALA A 279 1.36 13.20 -1.12
C ALA A 279 1.57 13.46 -2.62
N GLU A 280 1.71 14.73 -2.99
CA GLU A 280 1.90 15.16 -4.37
C GLU A 280 3.11 16.10 -4.46
N LEU A 281 4.10 15.73 -5.27
CA LEU A 281 5.15 16.64 -5.66
C LEU A 281 4.62 17.54 -6.81
N ARG A 282 4.60 18.84 -6.58
CA ARG A 282 4.33 19.89 -7.57
C ARG A 282 5.63 20.56 -7.95
N THR A 283 5.91 20.64 -9.25
CA THR A 283 7.12 21.31 -9.76
C THR A 283 6.75 22.42 -10.72
N THR A 284 7.35 23.59 -10.48
CA THR A 284 7.07 24.82 -11.24
C THR A 284 8.41 25.50 -11.56
N PRO A 285 8.62 26.03 -12.77
CA PRO A 285 9.76 26.91 -13.06
C PRO A 285 9.75 28.15 -12.15
N VAL A 286 10.92 28.59 -11.66
CA VAL A 286 11.02 29.78 -10.80
C VAL A 286 10.49 31.04 -11.49
N ASP A 287 10.72 31.15 -12.80
CA ASP A 287 10.33 32.31 -13.62
C ASP A 287 8.86 32.23 -14.09
N GLY A 288 8.08 31.29 -13.50
CA GLY A 288 6.69 31.06 -13.86
C GLY A 288 6.49 30.03 -14.97
N GLY A 289 5.27 29.59 -15.15
CA GLY A 289 4.87 28.59 -16.16
C GLY A 289 4.01 27.46 -15.59
N ASP A 290 3.81 26.43 -16.39
CA ASP A 290 2.96 25.30 -16.03
C ASP A 290 3.55 24.49 -14.87
N THR A 291 2.71 24.14 -13.92
CA THR A 291 3.03 23.23 -12.83
C THR A 291 2.79 21.78 -13.24
N THR A 292 3.78 20.93 -13.09
CA THR A 292 3.61 19.48 -13.24
C THR A 292 3.53 18.77 -11.90
N ARG A 293 2.91 17.60 -11.89
CA ARG A 293 2.55 16.92 -10.64
C ARG A 293 2.91 15.44 -10.70
N ALA A 294 3.38 14.91 -9.57
CA ALA A 294 3.58 13.46 -9.38
C ALA A 294 3.09 13.06 -7.99
N ARG A 295 2.12 12.14 -7.96
CA ARG A 295 1.64 11.55 -6.71
C ARG A 295 2.59 10.47 -6.24
N PHE A 296 2.76 10.37 -4.93
CA PHE A 296 3.55 9.34 -4.29
C PHE A 296 2.94 8.96 -2.94
N LEU A 297 3.40 7.86 -2.37
CA LEU A 297 2.91 7.33 -1.11
C LEU A 297 4.03 7.38 -0.07
N VAL A 298 3.76 7.90 1.11
CA VAL A 298 4.58 7.71 2.30
C VAL A 298 3.98 6.55 3.08
N SER A 299 4.71 5.45 3.22
CA SER A 299 4.23 4.22 3.84
C SER A 299 5.23 3.65 4.82
N PHE A 300 4.75 2.95 5.83
CA PHE A 300 5.60 2.26 6.81
C PHE A 300 6.38 1.09 6.19
N SER A 301 5.83 0.46 5.15
CA SER A 301 6.44 -0.65 4.44
C SER A 301 5.99 -0.66 2.98
N ASN A 302 6.74 -1.36 2.13
CA ASN A 302 6.34 -1.63 0.75
C ASN A 302 5.35 -2.81 0.63
N GLN A 303 5.20 -3.60 1.69
CA GLN A 303 4.36 -4.80 1.70
C GLN A 303 2.94 -4.51 2.19
N TRP A 304 2.81 -3.67 3.21
CA TRP A 304 1.53 -3.33 3.83
C TRP A 304 1.32 -1.83 3.80
N VAL A 305 0.21 -1.44 3.22
CA VAL A 305 -0.13 -0.05 2.98
C VAL A 305 -1.02 0.44 4.11
N ILE A 306 -0.38 0.97 5.14
CA ILE A 306 -1.03 1.68 6.22
C ILE A 306 -0.85 3.16 5.96
N THR A 307 -1.95 3.88 5.79
CA THR A 307 -1.97 5.30 5.42
C THR A 307 -2.25 6.23 6.60
N ASN A 308 -2.39 5.66 7.80
CA ASN A 308 -2.72 6.39 9.01
C ASN A 308 -1.86 5.90 10.17
N PHE A 309 -1.25 6.85 10.91
CA PHE A 309 -0.38 6.53 12.02
C PHE A 309 -1.13 5.90 13.21
N GLU A 310 -2.34 6.36 13.49
CA GLU A 310 -3.16 5.82 14.58
C GLU A 310 -3.64 4.40 14.29
N GLU A 311 -3.89 4.10 13.01
CA GLU A 311 -4.18 2.74 12.56
C GLU A 311 -2.97 1.82 12.80
N MET A 312 -1.76 2.27 12.46
CA MET A 312 -0.53 1.54 12.79
C MET A 312 -0.42 1.23 14.28
N LEU A 313 -0.64 2.21 15.14
CA LEU A 313 -0.60 2.02 16.59
C LEU A 313 -1.67 1.01 17.07
N SER A 314 -2.85 1.05 16.46
CA SER A 314 -3.93 0.11 16.77
C SER A 314 -3.55 -1.32 16.38
N LEU A 315 -2.96 -1.50 15.19
CA LEU A 315 -2.52 -2.80 14.71
C LEU A 315 -1.36 -3.39 15.51
N LEU A 316 -0.48 -2.56 16.07
CA LEU A 316 0.65 -2.99 16.91
C LEU A 316 0.25 -3.41 18.34
N ARG A 317 -1.04 -3.45 18.68
CA ARG A 317 -1.53 -3.74 20.05
C ARG A 317 -1.06 -5.07 20.66
N TYR A 318 -0.80 -6.07 19.83
CA TYR A 318 -0.31 -7.38 20.27
C TYR A 318 1.19 -7.56 20.08
N PHE A 319 1.87 -6.55 19.52
CA PHE A 319 3.31 -6.61 19.33
C PHE A 319 4.04 -6.64 20.67
N ASP A 320 4.99 -7.54 20.84
CA ASP A 320 5.60 -7.83 22.15
C ASP A 320 6.57 -6.75 22.66
N ARG A 321 7.00 -5.83 21.80
CA ARG A 321 7.85 -4.68 22.18
C ARG A 321 7.00 -3.47 22.60
N TRP A 322 6.15 -3.64 23.60
CA TRP A 322 5.16 -2.66 24.05
C TRP A 322 5.78 -1.29 24.43
N GLU A 323 7.02 -1.28 24.98
CA GLU A 323 7.73 -0.05 25.36
C GLU A 323 7.98 0.85 24.15
N TRP A 324 8.32 0.23 23.02
CA TRP A 324 8.52 0.94 21.76
C TRP A 324 7.20 1.43 21.17
N VAL A 325 6.16 0.62 21.24
CA VAL A 325 4.80 1.01 20.80
C VAL A 325 4.28 2.19 21.64
N ASP A 326 4.52 2.18 22.95
CA ASP A 326 4.17 3.29 23.85
C ASP A 326 4.98 4.56 23.55
N SER A 327 6.26 4.41 23.21
CA SER A 327 7.09 5.52 22.75
C SER A 327 6.58 6.15 21.45
N LEU A 328 6.14 5.33 20.49
CA LEU A 328 5.49 5.80 19.27
C LEU A 328 4.18 6.55 19.57
N ARG A 329 3.37 6.03 20.48
CA ARG A 329 2.09 6.64 20.88
C ARG A 329 2.28 8.00 21.52
N LYS A 330 3.32 8.17 22.34
CA LYS A 330 3.65 9.43 23.06
C LYS A 330 4.39 10.43 22.19
N ALA A 331 4.90 10.02 21.03
CA ALA A 331 5.67 10.91 20.17
C ALA A 331 4.79 12.00 19.55
N SER A 332 5.28 13.26 19.59
CA SER A 332 4.66 14.34 18.81
C SER A 332 4.78 14.08 17.30
N PRO A 333 3.88 14.60 16.46
CA PRO A 333 3.90 14.37 15.01
C PRO A 333 5.27 14.60 14.37
N GLU A 334 6.01 15.64 14.80
CA GLU A 334 7.33 15.99 14.28
C GLU A 334 8.40 14.95 14.65
N ARG A 335 8.24 14.28 15.79
CA ARG A 335 9.19 13.28 16.30
C ARG A 335 8.85 11.86 15.86
N ARG A 336 7.63 11.61 15.40
CA ARG A 336 7.15 10.28 14.96
C ARG A 336 8.08 9.60 13.95
N PRO A 337 8.60 10.28 12.89
CA PRO A 337 9.52 9.64 11.93
C PRO A 337 10.81 9.12 12.60
N THR A 338 11.40 9.93 13.48
CA THR A 338 12.62 9.56 14.20
C THR A 338 12.39 8.40 15.16
N VAL A 339 11.28 8.43 15.91
CA VAL A 339 10.92 7.35 16.84
C VAL A 339 10.59 6.07 16.07
N TRP A 340 9.92 6.18 14.91
CA TRP A 340 9.64 5.04 14.03
C TRP A 340 10.93 4.40 13.51
N LYS A 341 11.89 5.20 13.06
CA LYS A 341 13.20 4.70 12.62
C LYS A 341 13.93 3.94 13.73
N ALA A 342 13.89 4.47 14.95
CA ALA A 342 14.48 3.81 16.11
C ALA A 342 13.74 2.51 16.47
N PHE A 343 12.39 2.50 16.43
CA PHE A 343 11.55 1.33 16.61
C PHE A 343 11.87 0.25 15.57
N TRP A 344 11.90 0.62 14.29
CA TRP A 344 12.24 -0.30 13.19
C TRP A 344 13.57 -0.99 13.44
N LYS A 345 14.63 -0.21 13.72
CA LYS A 345 15.96 -0.72 13.99
C LYS A 345 16.04 -1.62 15.24
N ALA A 346 15.29 -1.28 16.29
CA ALA A 346 15.32 -2.04 17.55
C ALA A 346 14.52 -3.35 17.48
N THR A 347 13.60 -3.47 16.54
CA THR A 347 12.74 -4.65 16.38
C THR A 347 13.19 -5.56 15.24
N ASP A 348 14.08 -5.08 14.39
CA ASP A 348 14.64 -5.81 13.27
C ASP A 348 15.64 -6.89 13.76
N PRO A 349 15.36 -8.18 13.55
CA PRO A 349 16.25 -9.27 13.98
C PRO A 349 17.44 -9.47 13.03
N VAL A 350 17.39 -8.95 11.80
CA VAL A 350 18.38 -9.21 10.75
C VAL A 350 18.81 -7.90 10.07
N ALA A 351 19.66 -7.15 10.70
CA ALA A 351 20.08 -5.80 10.26
C ALA A 351 20.76 -5.70 8.88
N ILE A 352 21.04 -6.83 8.21
CA ILE A 352 21.66 -6.86 6.87
C ILE A 352 20.61 -6.91 5.75
N THR A 353 19.35 -7.18 6.06
CA THR A 353 18.22 -7.14 5.13
C THR A 353 17.54 -5.78 5.20
N PRO A 354 16.93 -5.29 4.12
CA PRO A 354 16.19 -4.03 4.14
C PRO A 354 14.81 -4.15 4.81
N GLU A 355 14.33 -5.38 5.02
CA GLU A 355 13.07 -5.70 5.69
C GLU A 355 13.25 -5.75 7.21
N ASN A 356 12.11 -5.70 7.93
CA ASN A 356 12.06 -6.06 9.35
C ASN A 356 11.24 -7.34 9.49
N GLU A 357 11.92 -8.48 9.57
CA GLU A 357 11.29 -9.79 9.55
C GLU A 357 10.35 -10.02 10.74
N ALA A 358 10.61 -9.38 11.88
CA ALA A 358 9.70 -9.48 13.03
C ALA A 358 8.38 -8.77 12.78
N LEU A 359 8.41 -7.59 12.17
CA LEU A 359 7.19 -6.86 11.79
C LEU A 359 6.46 -7.55 10.64
N ASP A 360 7.18 -8.07 9.65
CA ASP A 360 6.59 -8.79 8.52
C ASP A 360 5.90 -10.08 8.98
N ASP A 361 6.52 -10.86 9.87
CA ASP A 361 5.89 -12.03 10.48
C ASP A 361 4.66 -11.64 11.31
N TYR A 362 4.77 -10.58 12.09
CA TYR A 362 3.66 -10.06 12.88
C TYR A 362 2.47 -9.66 12.00
N PHE A 363 2.67 -8.84 10.96
CA PHE A 363 1.59 -8.42 10.08
C PHE A 363 1.03 -9.55 9.22
N ARG A 364 1.86 -10.52 8.85
CA ARG A 364 1.39 -11.75 8.19
C ARG A 364 0.42 -12.51 9.09
N ARG A 365 0.71 -12.64 10.40
CA ARG A 365 -0.20 -13.27 11.37
C ARG A 365 -1.48 -12.45 11.58
N VAL A 366 -1.39 -11.12 11.60
CA VAL A 366 -2.57 -10.22 11.64
C VAL A 366 -3.48 -10.49 10.44
N GLN A 367 -2.90 -10.60 9.23
CA GLN A 367 -3.67 -10.92 8.02
C GLN A 367 -4.30 -12.32 8.11
N GLN A 368 -3.52 -13.33 8.50
CA GLN A 368 -4.03 -14.69 8.66
C GLN A 368 -5.19 -14.76 9.65
N ALA A 369 -5.05 -14.10 10.79
CA ALA A 369 -6.11 -14.01 11.79
C ALA A 369 -7.38 -13.37 11.22
N ASN A 370 -7.23 -12.29 10.45
CA ASN A 370 -8.36 -11.58 9.86
C ASN A 370 -9.12 -12.42 8.82
N VAL A 371 -8.39 -13.22 8.03
CA VAL A 371 -8.98 -14.11 7.01
C VAL A 371 -9.61 -15.37 7.63
N ARG A 372 -8.94 -15.95 8.64
CA ARG A 372 -9.33 -17.25 9.20
C ARG A 372 -10.44 -17.17 10.25
N PHE A 373 -10.57 -16.04 10.94
CA PHE A 373 -11.50 -15.88 12.05
C PHE A 373 -12.46 -14.71 11.83
N PRO A 374 -13.19 -14.67 10.71
CA PRO A 374 -14.21 -13.65 10.51
C PRO A 374 -15.33 -13.89 11.53
N ASP A 375 -15.57 -12.90 12.37
CA ASP A 375 -16.67 -12.91 13.33
C ASP A 375 -17.67 -11.81 12.99
N GLU A 376 -18.96 -12.02 13.30
CA GLU A 376 -19.94 -10.96 13.11
C GLU A 376 -19.67 -9.79 14.08
N GLY A 377 -19.33 -8.63 13.50
CA GLY A 377 -19.12 -7.39 14.25
C GLY A 377 -17.68 -7.12 14.69
N GLU A 378 -16.76 -8.09 14.61
CA GLU A 378 -15.34 -7.87 14.93
C GLU A 378 -14.42 -8.37 13.82
N PRO A 379 -13.37 -7.62 13.43
CA PRO A 379 -12.31 -8.13 12.58
C PRO A 379 -11.62 -9.33 13.20
N GLY A 380 -11.27 -10.36 12.39
CA GLY A 380 -10.71 -11.61 12.89
C GLY A 380 -9.47 -11.46 13.77
N TRP A 381 -8.65 -10.44 13.53
CA TRP A 381 -7.47 -10.13 14.32
C TRP A 381 -7.78 -9.59 15.73
N LEU A 382 -9.02 -9.13 15.97
CA LEU A 382 -9.50 -8.67 17.30
C LEU A 382 -10.16 -9.78 18.10
N THR A 383 -10.48 -10.92 17.47
CA THR A 383 -11.07 -12.06 18.15
C THR A 383 -10.07 -12.73 19.09
N ASP A 384 -10.57 -13.49 20.05
CA ASP A 384 -9.71 -14.26 20.97
C ASP A 384 -8.79 -15.25 20.22
N ARG A 385 -9.30 -15.89 19.16
CA ARG A 385 -8.50 -16.78 18.30
C ARG A 385 -7.44 -16.00 17.53
N GLY A 386 -7.80 -14.81 17.04
CA GLY A 386 -6.86 -13.90 16.36
C GLY A 386 -5.75 -13.43 17.28
N GLU A 387 -6.08 -12.98 18.49
CA GLU A 387 -5.10 -12.57 19.51
C GLU A 387 -4.08 -13.67 19.78
N VAL A 388 -4.55 -14.90 20.02
CA VAL A 388 -3.68 -16.05 20.30
C VAL A 388 -2.79 -16.40 19.10
N LEU A 389 -3.36 -16.45 17.89
CA LEU A 389 -2.60 -16.71 16.67
C LEU A 389 -1.49 -15.67 16.41
N ILE A 390 -1.80 -14.39 16.62
CA ILE A 390 -0.84 -13.30 16.40
C ILE A 390 0.30 -13.39 17.40
N THR A 391 0.00 -13.68 18.67
CA THR A 391 0.99 -13.63 19.77
C THR A 391 1.84 -14.90 19.89
N LEU A 392 1.23 -16.08 19.76
CA LEU A 392 1.89 -17.38 19.93
C LEU A 392 2.21 -18.09 18.61
N GLY A 393 1.57 -17.66 17.51
CA GLY A 393 1.69 -18.35 16.21
C GLY A 393 0.69 -19.47 16.03
N GLU A 394 0.96 -20.35 15.03
CA GLU A 394 0.10 -21.50 14.74
C GLU A 394 0.16 -22.52 15.89
N PRO A 395 -1.01 -23.04 16.33
CA PRO A 395 -1.03 -24.16 17.26
C PRO A 395 -0.54 -25.44 16.58
N ASP A 396 0.10 -26.32 17.35
CA ASP A 396 0.55 -27.63 16.86
C ASP A 396 -0.63 -28.55 16.51
N GLU A 397 -1.74 -28.40 17.23
CA GLU A 397 -2.96 -29.19 17.02
C GLU A 397 -4.21 -28.34 17.22
N VAL A 398 -5.18 -28.50 16.32
CA VAL A 398 -6.52 -27.92 16.43
C VAL A 398 -7.55 -29.07 16.40
N LEU A 399 -8.35 -29.18 17.45
CA LEU A 399 -9.45 -30.15 17.52
C LEU A 399 -10.78 -29.44 17.70
N ASP A 400 -11.74 -29.73 16.83
CA ASP A 400 -13.14 -29.36 17.01
C ASP A 400 -13.81 -30.43 17.85
N LEU A 401 -14.14 -30.09 19.08
CA LEU A 401 -14.83 -30.95 20.05
C LEU A 401 -16.36 -30.84 19.95
N SER A 402 -16.86 -30.05 19.02
CA SER A 402 -18.30 -29.79 18.84
C SER A 402 -19.06 -30.94 18.22
N SER A 403 -18.38 -32.04 17.87
CA SER A 403 -18.95 -33.16 17.13
C SER A 403 -19.92 -34.00 17.97
N GLY A 404 -21.18 -33.70 17.88
CA GLY A 404 -22.23 -34.70 17.66
C GLY A 404 -23.05 -35.19 18.83
N LEU A 405 -22.82 -34.90 20.10
CA LEU A 405 -23.59 -35.54 21.17
C LEU A 405 -24.01 -34.64 22.36
N ASP A 406 -23.59 -33.39 22.39
CA ASP A 406 -24.00 -32.53 23.48
C ASP A 406 -25.29 -31.77 23.15
N ARG A 407 -26.35 -32.06 23.91
CA ARG A 407 -27.66 -31.37 23.85
C ARG A 407 -27.57 -29.88 24.20
N SER A 408 -26.40 -29.42 24.66
CA SER A 408 -26.17 -28.02 25.04
C SER A 408 -26.03 -27.09 23.86
N GLY A 409 -25.74 -27.61 22.66
CA GLY A 409 -25.48 -26.81 21.45
C GLY A 409 -24.19 -26.00 21.52
N LEU A 410 -23.34 -26.22 22.54
CA LEU A 410 -22.08 -25.49 22.72
C LEU A 410 -21.02 -26.04 21.77
N ARG A 411 -20.46 -25.14 20.98
CA ARG A 411 -19.30 -25.46 20.11
C ARG A 411 -18.00 -25.13 20.84
N VAL A 412 -17.07 -26.11 20.88
CA VAL A 412 -15.78 -25.96 21.55
C VAL A 412 -14.66 -26.36 20.62
N ILE A 413 -13.65 -25.50 20.50
CA ILE A 413 -12.41 -25.76 19.76
C ILE A 413 -11.26 -25.79 20.76
N ARG A 414 -10.41 -26.83 20.66
CA ARG A 414 -9.18 -26.97 21.46
C ARG A 414 -7.98 -26.66 20.59
N TRP A 415 -7.10 -25.80 21.09
CA TRP A 415 -5.78 -25.54 20.53
C TRP A 415 -4.69 -26.01 21.48
N THR A 416 -3.66 -26.69 20.95
CA THR A 416 -2.53 -27.21 21.71
C THR A 416 -1.23 -26.60 21.21
N TYR A 417 -0.43 -26.09 22.15
CA TYR A 417 0.91 -25.58 21.96
C TYR A 417 1.88 -26.41 22.80
N SER A 418 2.56 -27.37 22.18
CA SER A 418 3.38 -28.37 22.86
C SER A 418 4.62 -27.76 23.51
N ASN A 419 5.29 -26.84 22.79
CA ASN A 419 6.50 -26.16 23.28
C ASN A 419 6.21 -25.31 24.52
N GLU A 420 5.07 -24.63 24.54
CA GLU A 420 4.62 -23.78 25.64
C GLU A 420 3.93 -24.58 26.76
N ARG A 421 3.65 -25.87 26.53
CA ARG A 421 2.84 -26.75 27.40
C ARG A 421 1.49 -26.09 27.71
N LEU A 422 0.82 -25.59 26.66
CA LEU A 422 -0.42 -24.83 26.78
C LEU A 422 -1.53 -25.50 25.98
N VAL A 423 -2.68 -25.66 26.61
CA VAL A 423 -3.91 -26.10 25.95
C VAL A 423 -5.00 -25.06 26.17
N LEU A 424 -5.59 -24.58 25.08
CA LEU A 424 -6.61 -23.54 25.10
C LEU A 424 -7.93 -24.06 24.57
N TYR A 425 -9.00 -23.70 25.23
CA TYR A 425 -10.37 -24.00 24.83
C TYR A 425 -11.08 -22.71 24.48
N PHE A 426 -11.61 -22.68 23.25
CA PHE A 426 -12.47 -21.61 22.75
C PHE A 426 -13.90 -22.12 22.68
N GLN A 427 -14.83 -21.36 23.22
CA GLN A 427 -16.23 -21.73 23.31
C GLN A 427 -17.11 -20.71 22.60
N ASP A 428 -17.99 -21.18 21.71
CA ASP A 428 -19.04 -20.38 21.11
C ASP A 428 -20.32 -20.53 21.90
N GLN A 429 -20.67 -19.53 22.73
CA GLN A 429 -21.87 -19.50 23.53
C GLN A 429 -23.07 -18.96 22.74
N SER A 430 -22.84 -18.28 21.63
CA SER A 430 -23.88 -17.62 20.85
C SER A 430 -24.49 -18.51 19.78
N GLY A 431 -23.75 -19.54 19.33
CA GLY A 431 -24.06 -20.34 18.14
C GLY A 431 -23.78 -19.66 16.80
N PHE A 432 -23.21 -18.44 16.82
CA PHE A 432 -22.89 -17.63 15.63
C PHE A 432 -21.41 -17.61 15.29
N SER A 433 -20.66 -18.61 15.73
CA SER A 433 -19.21 -18.73 15.53
C SER A 433 -18.36 -17.71 16.28
N HIS A 434 -18.91 -17.07 17.32
CA HIS A 434 -18.18 -16.19 18.24
C HIS A 434 -17.42 -17.00 19.28
N PHE A 435 -16.22 -17.44 18.94
CA PHE A 435 -15.39 -18.25 19.82
C PHE A 435 -14.58 -17.39 20.80
N LYS A 436 -14.89 -17.48 22.08
CA LYS A 436 -14.17 -16.79 23.17
C LYS A 436 -13.37 -17.81 23.99
N LEU A 437 -12.19 -17.41 24.48
CA LEU A 437 -11.41 -18.22 25.43
C LEU A 437 -12.24 -18.48 26.69
N THR A 438 -12.25 -19.73 27.15
CA THR A 438 -12.81 -20.02 28.49
C THR A 438 -12.01 -19.25 29.55
N PRO A 439 -12.60 -18.91 30.71
CA PRO A 439 -11.90 -18.15 31.77
C PRO A 439 -10.59 -18.80 32.20
N THR A 440 -10.56 -20.13 32.32
CA THR A 440 -9.34 -20.88 32.66
C THR A 440 -8.30 -20.76 31.58
N SER A 441 -8.67 -20.97 30.30
CA SER A 441 -7.75 -20.83 29.16
C SER A 441 -7.23 -19.41 29.01
N ARG A 442 -8.06 -18.40 29.30
CA ARG A 442 -7.62 -16.99 29.29
C ARG A 442 -6.52 -16.76 30.35
N ALA A 443 -6.70 -17.28 31.56
CA ALA A 443 -5.71 -17.12 32.62
C ALA A 443 -4.38 -17.83 32.30
N GLU A 444 -4.45 -19.05 31.74
CA GLU A 444 -3.27 -19.81 31.32
C GLU A 444 -2.55 -19.14 30.16
N TYR A 445 -3.28 -18.68 29.15
CA TYR A 445 -2.74 -17.92 28.03
C TYR A 445 -1.98 -16.68 28.51
N GLN A 446 -2.55 -15.88 29.39
CA GLN A 446 -1.90 -14.68 29.92
C GLN A 446 -0.61 -15.00 30.67
N ARG A 447 -0.59 -16.10 31.44
CA ARG A 447 0.60 -16.58 32.16
C ARG A 447 1.71 -16.98 31.20
N VAL A 448 1.38 -17.75 30.15
CA VAL A 448 2.31 -18.18 29.13
C VAL A 448 2.82 -16.99 28.32
N LEU A 449 1.94 -16.10 27.89
CA LEU A 449 2.30 -14.90 27.14
C LEU A 449 3.31 -14.02 27.92
N ALA A 450 3.06 -13.81 29.22
CA ALA A 450 3.98 -13.08 30.09
C ALA A 450 5.36 -13.77 30.24
N ARG A 451 5.41 -15.11 30.18
CA ARG A 451 6.67 -15.86 30.17
C ARG A 451 7.40 -15.71 28.83
N VAL A 452 6.71 -15.91 27.71
CA VAL A 452 7.28 -15.80 26.35
C VAL A 452 7.86 -14.39 26.11
N ARG A 453 7.14 -13.34 26.52
CA ARG A 453 7.61 -11.95 26.43
C ARG A 453 8.87 -11.65 27.25
N ARG A 454 9.12 -12.38 28.33
CA ARG A 454 10.33 -12.23 29.15
C ARG A 454 11.54 -12.99 28.60
N SER A 455 11.30 -13.98 27.75
CA SER A 455 12.37 -14.79 27.15
C SER A 455 12.87 -14.29 25.80
N ARG A 456 12.16 -13.31 25.21
CA ARG A 456 12.53 -12.61 23.96
C ARG A 456 13.15 -11.23 24.27
#